data_5368e02e1f743bc3538a919baab0b54b
#
_entry.id   5368e02e1f743bc3538a919baab0b54b
#
_cell.length_a   1.000
_cell.length_b   1.000
_cell.length_c   1.000
_cell.angle_alpha   90.00
_cell.angle_beta   90.00
_cell.angle_gamma   90.00
#
_symmetry.space_group_name_H-M   'P 1'
#
loop_
_entity.id
_entity.type
_entity.pdbx_description
1 polymer ?
#
loop_
_entity_poly.entity_id
_entity_poly.type
_entity_poly.pdbx_seq_one_letter_code
_entity_poly.pdbx_strand_id
1 'polypeptide(L)'
;MTHNFDKSRLPSRHVSVGPERAPHRSYYYAMGLTEEEIARPFVAVASAGNDSAPCNTTLDAQADACREGVIAGGGMPRRFNTITVTDGIAMGHQGMKSSLVSREVIADSVELSVRGHCYDALVTFAGCDKSLPGMMMAMLRLNVPAIFVYGGSILPGTYQGRDVTVVDVFEVVGKFAAGACPLSEVHALEKVACPGHGACGGQYTANTMACVGEAIGLSLPNSNMMPAPYKARDEIAVAAGRQVMELLARNLRPRDICTREAFENAARIVAATGGSTNGALHLPAMAHEAGIDFSLFDVAEIFKSTPYIADLKPGGKYVAKDMHEAGGVYMVMKTLLAEGFLHGDCITVTGKTLGENIDQVTWNPDQKVIYDAKTPITRTGGVVGLKGSLAPDGAIVKVAGMHRLQFAGPAIVFDCEEDAFAAVEARQITEGSVVVIRYEGPKGGPGMREMLSTTAALYGLGMGEKVALITDGRFSGATRGFCIGHVGPEAADGGPIALVENGDIIRIDAQAGTIDLDVAPDVLAQRRANWTGRTNDYQAGALWRYAQNVGPAYKGAVTHPGAKAETHIYADI
;
A
#
# COMPACT_ATOMS: atom_id res chain seq x y z
N MET A 1 17.06 27.82 9.06
CA MET A 1 16.75 29.26 9.11
C MET A 1 15.29 29.39 9.52
N THR A 2 14.95 30.33 10.38
CA THR A 2 13.54 30.61 10.71
C THR A 2 12.96 31.49 9.60
N HIS A 3 11.94 30.97 8.90
CA HIS A 3 11.23 31.74 7.88
C HIS A 3 10.28 32.74 8.54
N ASN A 4 10.10 33.88 7.90
CA ASN A 4 9.08 34.85 8.31
C ASN A 4 7.80 34.59 7.50
N PHE A 5 6.79 34.01 8.11
CA PHE A 5 5.52 33.67 7.48
C PHE A 5 4.49 34.79 7.63
N ASP A 6 3.86 35.17 6.54
CA ASP A 6 2.70 36.06 6.59
C ASP A 6 1.45 35.25 6.97
N LYS A 7 1.10 35.28 8.26
CA LYS A 7 -0.05 34.57 8.82
C LYS A 7 -1.38 34.93 8.13
N SER A 8 -1.52 36.15 7.60
CA SER A 8 -2.74 36.61 6.93
C SER A 8 -3.02 35.86 5.62
N ARG A 9 -2.03 35.16 5.07
CA ARG A 9 -2.11 34.38 3.82
C ARG A 9 -2.29 32.87 4.06
N LEU A 10 -2.27 32.44 5.32
CA LEU A 10 -2.35 31.02 5.68
C LEU A 10 -3.78 30.64 6.11
N PRO A 11 -4.24 29.38 5.92
CA PRO A 11 -5.52 28.90 6.39
C PRO A 11 -5.78 29.17 7.88
N SER A 12 -4.75 29.04 8.72
CA SER A 12 -4.85 29.26 10.17
C SER A 12 -5.21 30.70 10.57
N ARG A 13 -5.19 31.69 9.62
CA ARG A 13 -5.75 33.03 9.88
C ARG A 13 -7.19 32.99 10.34
N HIS A 14 -7.98 32.02 9.85
CA HIS A 14 -9.40 31.87 10.15
C HIS A 14 -9.69 31.53 11.62
N VAL A 15 -8.68 31.10 12.38
CA VAL A 15 -8.81 30.76 13.81
C VAL A 15 -7.87 31.56 14.71
N SER A 16 -7.01 32.45 14.13
CA SER A 16 -5.98 33.13 14.92
C SER A 16 -5.90 34.64 14.71
N VAL A 17 -6.33 35.19 13.55
CA VAL A 17 -6.12 36.60 13.19
C VAL A 17 -7.42 37.40 13.34
N GLY A 18 -7.35 38.58 13.95
CA GLY A 18 -8.47 39.52 14.14
C GLY A 18 -9.20 39.35 15.47
N PRO A 19 -9.90 40.40 15.93
CA PRO A 19 -10.62 40.38 17.20
C PRO A 19 -11.78 39.39 17.23
N GLU A 20 -12.43 39.15 16.09
CA GLU A 20 -13.51 38.17 15.94
C GLU A 20 -13.05 36.71 16.17
N ARG A 21 -11.75 36.45 16.17
CA ARG A 21 -11.14 35.14 16.46
C ARG A 21 -10.69 34.98 17.92
N ALA A 22 -11.02 35.94 18.79
CA ALA A 22 -10.74 35.83 20.21
C ALA A 22 -11.31 34.55 20.86
N PRO A 23 -12.55 34.10 20.56
CA PRO A 23 -13.06 32.84 21.09
C PRO A 23 -12.19 31.64 20.73
N HIS A 24 -11.68 31.56 19.48
CA HIS A 24 -10.78 30.48 19.03
C HIS A 24 -9.45 30.53 19.79
N ARG A 25 -8.86 31.72 19.94
CA ARG A 25 -7.60 31.90 20.69
C ARG A 25 -7.75 31.54 22.17
N SER A 26 -8.93 31.72 22.75
CA SER A 26 -9.20 31.31 24.13
C SER A 26 -8.98 29.82 24.36
N TYR A 27 -9.32 28.96 23.37
CA TYR A 27 -9.02 27.52 23.42
C TYR A 27 -7.52 27.24 23.33
N TYR A 28 -6.79 27.98 22.50
CA TYR A 28 -5.33 27.84 22.40
C TYR A 28 -4.63 28.25 23.69
N TYR A 29 -5.06 29.36 24.34
CA TYR A 29 -4.56 29.75 25.67
C TYR A 29 -4.91 28.70 26.73
N ALA A 30 -6.11 28.12 26.69
CA ALA A 30 -6.50 27.04 27.61
C ALA A 30 -5.61 25.78 27.47
N MET A 31 -5.05 25.55 26.29
CA MET A 31 -4.06 24.49 26.03
C MET A 31 -2.61 24.90 26.37
N GLY A 32 -2.41 26.07 26.98
CA GLY A 32 -1.11 26.58 27.42
C GLY A 32 -0.26 27.24 26.32
N LEU A 33 -0.83 27.55 25.14
CA LEU A 33 -0.11 28.25 24.09
C LEU A 33 0.08 29.73 24.41
N THR A 34 1.23 30.26 24.04
CA THR A 34 1.56 31.68 24.11
C THR A 34 1.02 32.43 22.88
N GLU A 35 0.96 33.76 22.98
CA GLU A 35 0.61 34.64 21.85
C GLU A 35 1.59 34.44 20.67
N GLU A 36 2.89 34.28 20.96
CA GLU A 36 3.92 34.04 19.97
C GLU A 36 3.67 32.72 19.22
N GLU A 37 3.33 31.64 19.92
CA GLU A 37 3.04 30.34 19.30
C GLU A 37 1.78 30.39 18.44
N ILE A 38 0.73 31.12 18.88
CA ILE A 38 -0.51 31.32 18.11
C ILE A 38 -0.25 32.12 16.83
N ALA A 39 0.73 33.00 16.84
CA ALA A 39 1.13 33.78 15.65
C ALA A 39 1.90 32.94 14.59
N ARG A 40 2.45 31.79 14.96
CA ARG A 40 3.20 30.90 14.05
C ARG A 40 2.25 30.16 13.10
N PRO A 41 2.75 29.64 11.95
CA PRO A 41 2.01 28.67 11.13
C PRO A 41 1.60 27.43 11.92
N PHE A 42 0.39 26.94 11.71
CA PHE A 42 -0.14 25.75 12.37
C PHE A 42 0.18 24.51 11.54
N VAL A 43 0.88 23.55 12.12
CA VAL A 43 1.31 22.33 11.44
C VAL A 43 0.61 21.12 12.05
N ALA A 44 -0.19 20.43 11.25
CA ALA A 44 -0.76 19.15 11.62
C ALA A 44 0.31 18.06 11.62
N VAL A 45 0.38 17.26 12.69
CA VAL A 45 1.20 16.06 12.78
C VAL A 45 0.24 14.88 12.98
N ALA A 46 -0.14 14.24 11.88
CA ALA A 46 -1.09 13.14 11.88
C ALA A 46 -0.37 11.81 12.07
N SER A 47 -0.73 11.05 13.10
CA SER A 47 -0.14 9.74 13.40
C SER A 47 -1.19 8.63 13.30
N ALA A 48 -0.81 7.49 12.72
CA ALA A 48 -1.56 6.25 12.80
C ALA A 48 -1.15 5.39 14.00
N GLY A 49 -0.51 6.01 15.00
CA GLY A 49 0.00 5.36 16.21
C GLY A 49 -1.09 4.75 17.08
N ASN A 50 -0.86 3.53 17.55
CA ASN A 50 -1.69 2.82 18.51
C ASN A 50 -0.96 1.56 19.01
N ASP A 51 -1.51 0.90 20.05
CA ASP A 51 -0.96 -0.30 20.67
C ASP A 51 -1.51 -1.62 20.09
N SER A 52 -2.31 -1.55 19.01
CA SER A 52 -2.99 -2.72 18.44
C SER A 52 -2.07 -3.61 17.62
N ALA A 53 -0.92 -3.10 17.16
CA ALA A 53 0.00 -3.87 16.33
C ALA A 53 1.43 -3.30 16.36
N PRO A 54 2.46 -4.15 16.17
CA PRO A 54 3.86 -3.73 16.25
C PRO A 54 4.26 -2.65 15.24
N CYS A 55 3.57 -2.56 14.10
CA CYS A 55 3.82 -1.54 13.09
C CYS A 55 3.43 -0.11 13.51
N ASN A 56 2.63 0.04 14.56
CA ASN A 56 2.06 1.33 14.97
C ASN A 56 2.61 1.86 16.29
N THR A 57 3.22 1.01 17.12
CA THR A 57 3.59 1.32 18.50
C THR A 57 4.68 2.39 18.65
N THR A 58 5.52 2.61 17.63
CA THR A 58 6.59 3.63 17.66
C THR A 58 6.19 4.95 16.98
N LEU A 59 5.05 4.99 16.28
CA LEU A 59 4.67 6.13 15.44
C LEU A 59 4.46 7.41 16.26
N ASP A 60 3.89 7.31 17.45
CA ASP A 60 3.62 8.47 18.29
C ASP A 60 4.91 9.09 18.83
N ALA A 61 5.91 8.28 19.20
CA ALA A 61 7.21 8.78 19.60
C ALA A 61 7.92 9.50 18.44
N GLN A 62 7.86 8.94 17.23
CA GLN A 62 8.42 9.58 16.04
C GLN A 62 7.66 10.89 15.70
N ALA A 63 6.34 10.91 15.84
CA ALA A 63 5.54 12.12 15.64
C ALA A 63 5.85 13.21 16.69
N ASP A 64 6.16 12.82 17.93
CA ASP A 64 6.61 13.77 18.96
C ASP A 64 8.02 14.31 18.65
N ALA A 65 8.95 13.48 18.18
CA ALA A 65 10.27 13.95 17.70
C ALA A 65 10.11 14.93 16.51
N CYS A 66 9.19 14.68 15.59
CA CYS A 66 8.91 15.59 14.47
C CYS A 66 8.50 16.99 14.93
N ARG A 67 7.76 17.11 16.04
CA ARG A 67 7.34 18.42 16.59
C ARG A 67 8.54 19.31 16.92
N GLU A 68 9.65 18.74 17.38
CA GLU A 68 10.89 19.50 17.62
C GLU A 68 11.41 20.14 16.32
N GLY A 69 11.35 19.41 15.22
CA GLY A 69 11.73 19.91 13.91
C GLY A 69 10.83 21.05 13.43
N VAL A 70 9.52 20.91 13.60
CA VAL A 70 8.54 21.96 13.25
C VAL A 70 8.78 23.23 14.08
N ILE A 71 8.97 23.10 15.40
CA ILE A 71 9.25 24.24 16.30
C ILE A 71 10.54 24.93 15.89
N ALA A 72 11.60 24.17 15.60
CA ALA A 72 12.87 24.71 15.15
C ALA A 72 12.76 25.45 13.79
N GLY A 73 11.82 25.05 12.93
CA GLY A 73 11.49 25.72 11.68
C GLY A 73 10.54 26.92 11.82
N GLY A 74 10.10 27.25 13.05
CA GLY A 74 9.22 28.39 13.33
C GLY A 74 7.72 28.10 13.24
N GLY A 75 7.32 26.82 13.19
CA GLY A 75 5.92 26.39 13.19
C GLY A 75 5.37 26.10 14.58
N MET A 76 4.06 25.91 14.68
CA MET A 76 3.33 25.48 15.87
C MET A 76 2.70 24.11 15.59
N PRO A 77 3.32 23.00 16.03
CA PRO A 77 2.86 21.65 15.73
C PRO A 77 1.69 21.23 16.63
N ARG A 78 0.72 20.52 16.04
CA ARG A 78 -0.36 19.85 16.77
C ARG A 78 -0.49 18.41 16.30
N ARG A 79 -0.27 17.46 17.21
CA ARG A 79 -0.46 16.03 16.94
C ARG A 79 -1.90 15.61 17.17
N PHE A 80 -2.40 14.79 16.26
CA PHE A 80 -3.61 14.00 16.44
C PHE A 80 -3.43 12.61 15.81
N ASN A 81 -4.25 11.65 16.24
CA ASN A 81 -4.18 10.29 15.75
C ASN A 81 -5.40 9.97 14.88
N THR A 82 -5.16 9.12 13.87
CA THR A 82 -6.20 8.43 13.10
C THR A 82 -6.16 6.93 13.39
N ILE A 83 -7.13 6.19 12.86
CA ILE A 83 -7.20 4.75 13.04
C ILE A 83 -6.13 4.02 12.21
N THR A 84 -5.86 2.76 12.57
CA THR A 84 -5.22 1.77 11.71
C THR A 84 -5.84 0.40 11.96
N VAL A 85 -6.17 -0.31 10.89
CA VAL A 85 -6.45 -1.75 10.92
C VAL A 85 -5.21 -2.48 10.41
N THR A 86 -4.68 -3.40 11.21
CA THR A 86 -3.46 -4.14 10.87
C THR A 86 -3.81 -5.40 10.11
N ASP A 87 -3.37 -5.48 8.87
CA ASP A 87 -3.64 -6.60 7.96
C ASP A 87 -3.19 -7.93 8.56
N GLY A 88 -2.01 -8.00 9.17
CA GLY A 88 -1.48 -9.23 9.77
C GLY A 88 -2.34 -9.83 10.88
N ILE A 89 -3.05 -8.99 11.66
CA ILE A 89 -3.98 -9.44 12.71
C ILE A 89 -5.38 -9.70 12.13
N ALA A 90 -5.79 -8.92 11.14
CA ALA A 90 -7.10 -9.06 10.49
C ALA A 90 -7.17 -10.23 9.49
N MET A 91 -6.02 -10.77 9.07
CA MET A 91 -5.90 -11.81 8.06
C MET A 91 -6.57 -13.13 8.49
N GLY A 92 -7.28 -13.78 7.56
CA GLY A 92 -7.90 -15.09 7.77
C GLY A 92 -9.23 -15.09 8.53
N HIS A 93 -9.83 -13.91 8.77
CA HIS A 93 -11.17 -13.80 9.36
C HIS A 93 -11.90 -12.55 8.82
N GLN A 94 -13.20 -12.40 9.15
CA GLN A 94 -14.06 -11.33 8.65
C GLN A 94 -13.55 -9.90 8.94
N GLY A 95 -12.69 -9.73 9.95
CA GLY A 95 -12.04 -8.44 10.26
C GLY A 95 -11.21 -7.88 9.10
N MET A 96 -10.73 -8.75 8.18
CA MET A 96 -9.94 -8.32 7.03
C MET A 96 -10.72 -7.42 6.06
N LYS A 97 -12.05 -7.50 6.04
CA LYS A 97 -12.91 -6.57 5.28
C LYS A 97 -12.77 -5.12 5.75
N SER A 98 -12.42 -4.90 7.01
CA SER A 98 -12.19 -3.55 7.56
C SER A 98 -10.87 -2.92 7.09
N SER A 99 -9.93 -3.72 6.59
CA SER A 99 -8.58 -3.26 6.23
C SER A 99 -8.62 -2.18 5.14
N LEU A 100 -9.12 -2.48 3.93
CA LEU A 100 -9.15 -1.49 2.84
C LEU A 100 -10.10 -0.32 3.15
N VAL A 101 -11.21 -0.58 3.83
CA VAL A 101 -12.14 0.46 4.26
C VAL A 101 -11.45 1.49 5.17
N SER A 102 -10.52 1.05 6.01
CA SER A 102 -9.74 1.94 6.87
C SER A 102 -8.88 2.94 6.08
N ARG A 103 -8.44 2.63 4.85
CA ARG A 103 -7.70 3.56 3.98
C ARG A 103 -8.50 4.83 3.73
N GLU A 104 -9.78 4.69 3.37
CA GLU A 104 -10.68 5.82 3.14
C GLU A 104 -10.94 6.60 4.44
N VAL A 105 -11.24 5.89 5.53
CA VAL A 105 -11.50 6.50 6.84
C VAL A 105 -10.27 7.27 7.35
N ILE A 106 -9.06 6.77 7.11
CA ILE A 106 -7.81 7.46 7.45
C ILE A 106 -7.74 8.78 6.66
N ALA A 107 -7.91 8.73 5.34
CA ALA A 107 -7.89 9.92 4.51
C ALA A 107 -8.95 10.94 4.93
N ASP A 108 -10.19 10.49 5.16
CA ASP A 108 -11.32 11.31 5.60
C ASP A 108 -11.05 11.95 6.98
N SER A 109 -10.55 11.18 7.94
CA SER A 109 -10.31 11.68 9.31
C SER A 109 -9.20 12.73 9.36
N VAL A 110 -8.13 12.54 8.56
CA VAL A 110 -7.05 13.53 8.42
C VAL A 110 -7.57 14.80 7.73
N GLU A 111 -8.34 14.64 6.65
CA GLU A 111 -8.97 15.76 5.95
C GLU A 111 -9.85 16.60 6.91
N LEU A 112 -10.77 15.95 7.62
CA LEU A 112 -11.69 16.63 8.55
C LEU A 112 -10.93 17.34 9.66
N SER A 113 -9.89 16.73 10.20
CA SER A 113 -9.07 17.34 11.25
C SER A 113 -8.31 18.56 10.76
N VAL A 114 -7.69 18.48 9.57
CA VAL A 114 -6.93 19.59 8.99
C VAL A 114 -7.85 20.74 8.60
N ARG A 115 -8.98 20.46 7.93
CA ARG A 115 -9.96 21.49 7.54
C ARG A 115 -10.60 22.16 8.76
N GLY A 116 -11.04 21.37 9.75
CA GLY A 116 -11.74 21.87 10.93
C GLY A 116 -10.89 22.75 11.84
N HIS A 117 -9.57 22.52 11.88
CA HIS A 117 -8.64 23.29 12.72
C HIS A 117 -7.77 24.27 11.93
N CYS A 118 -7.97 24.37 10.62
CA CYS A 118 -7.29 25.31 9.73
C CYS A 118 -5.76 25.19 9.78
N TYR A 119 -5.22 23.95 9.63
CA TYR A 119 -3.77 23.75 9.57
C TYR A 119 -3.18 24.19 8.23
N ASP A 120 -1.99 24.76 8.28
CA ASP A 120 -1.28 25.34 7.12
C ASP A 120 -0.37 24.34 6.40
N ALA A 121 0.07 23.31 7.11
CA ALA A 121 0.92 22.24 6.60
C ALA A 121 0.66 20.94 7.34
N LEU A 122 1.14 19.81 6.78
CA LEU A 122 0.84 18.48 7.27
C LEU A 122 2.09 17.57 7.25
N VAL A 123 2.37 16.90 8.36
CA VAL A 123 3.28 15.74 8.41
C VAL A 123 2.48 14.51 8.77
N THR A 124 2.66 13.41 8.03
CA THR A 124 1.92 12.17 8.26
C THR A 124 2.84 11.02 8.64
N PHE A 125 2.44 10.22 9.64
CA PHE A 125 3.16 9.05 10.13
C PHE A 125 2.31 7.81 9.97
N ALA A 126 2.83 6.80 9.25
CA ALA A 126 2.13 5.54 9.01
C ALA A 126 3.08 4.34 9.06
N GLY A 127 2.55 3.17 9.51
CA GLY A 127 3.34 1.96 9.69
C GLY A 127 2.70 0.69 9.10
N CYS A 128 1.44 0.72 8.66
CA CYS A 128 0.72 -0.46 8.20
C CYS A 128 0.14 -0.29 6.80
N ASP A 129 -0.15 -1.39 6.15
CA ASP A 129 -0.53 -1.56 4.74
C ASP A 129 -1.49 -0.50 4.19
N LYS A 130 -2.54 -0.15 4.93
CA LYS A 130 -3.58 0.79 4.48
C LYS A 130 -3.40 2.20 5.04
N SER A 131 -2.63 2.34 6.12
CA SER A 131 -2.34 3.68 6.67
C SER A 131 -1.36 4.45 5.78
N LEU A 132 -0.41 3.78 5.10
CA LEU A 132 0.50 4.47 4.18
C LEU A 132 -0.26 5.14 3.03
N PRO A 133 -1.00 4.39 2.19
CA PRO A 133 -1.75 5.01 1.10
C PRO A 133 -2.84 5.97 1.61
N GLY A 134 -3.53 5.67 2.71
CA GLY A 134 -4.53 6.58 3.30
C GLY A 134 -3.97 7.94 3.69
N MET A 135 -2.77 7.97 4.30
CA MET A 135 -2.07 9.23 4.62
C MET A 135 -1.64 9.99 3.37
N MET A 136 -1.08 9.30 2.36
CA MET A 136 -0.68 9.94 1.11
C MET A 136 -1.90 10.45 0.32
N MET A 137 -3.04 9.73 0.35
CA MET A 137 -4.31 10.21 -0.20
C MET A 137 -4.77 11.50 0.49
N ALA A 138 -4.73 11.57 1.82
CA ALA A 138 -5.08 12.78 2.57
C ALA A 138 -4.20 13.98 2.18
N MET A 139 -2.87 13.76 2.03
CA MET A 139 -1.94 14.81 1.59
C MET A 139 -2.30 15.35 0.21
N LEU A 140 -2.60 14.46 -0.74
CA LEU A 140 -2.97 14.83 -2.11
C LEU A 140 -4.34 15.53 -2.16
N ARG A 141 -5.32 15.07 -1.37
CA ARG A 141 -6.66 15.64 -1.28
C ARG A 141 -6.64 17.05 -0.71
N LEU A 142 -5.95 17.25 0.40
CA LEU A 142 -5.82 18.55 1.07
C LEU A 142 -4.95 19.53 0.29
N ASN A 143 -3.91 19.03 -0.37
CA ASN A 143 -2.94 19.78 -1.14
C ASN A 143 -2.33 20.99 -0.41
N VAL A 144 -2.13 20.88 0.91
CA VAL A 144 -1.26 21.78 1.68
C VAL A 144 0.18 21.26 1.63
N PRO A 145 1.21 22.11 1.83
CA PRO A 145 2.58 21.62 1.95
C PRO A 145 2.69 20.49 2.95
N ALA A 146 3.17 19.33 2.51
CA ALA A 146 3.12 18.11 3.31
C ALA A 146 4.30 17.17 3.05
N ILE A 147 4.62 16.34 4.05
CA ILE A 147 5.65 15.31 3.96
C ILE A 147 5.17 14.02 4.61
N PHE A 148 5.48 12.88 3.98
CA PHE A 148 5.16 11.56 4.47
C PHE A 148 6.34 10.91 5.17
N VAL A 149 6.11 10.31 6.34
CA VAL A 149 7.10 9.57 7.12
C VAL A 149 6.59 8.14 7.38
N TYR A 150 7.32 7.17 6.90
CA TYR A 150 7.09 5.76 7.22
C TYR A 150 7.69 5.40 8.58
N GLY A 151 6.98 4.63 9.40
CA GLY A 151 7.43 4.23 10.75
C GLY A 151 8.60 3.26 10.78
N GLY A 152 8.94 2.63 9.67
CA GLY A 152 10.03 1.66 9.53
C GLY A 152 9.60 0.20 9.60
N SER A 153 10.41 -0.68 9.02
CA SER A 153 10.20 -2.13 9.04
C SER A 153 10.60 -2.75 10.38
N ILE A 154 10.00 -3.90 10.72
CA ILE A 154 10.47 -4.75 11.81
C ILE A 154 11.80 -5.41 11.44
N LEU A 155 12.64 -5.71 12.43
CA LEU A 155 13.79 -6.56 12.20
C LEU A 155 13.34 -8.02 11.96
N PRO A 156 14.07 -8.82 11.17
CA PRO A 156 13.78 -10.24 11.08
C PRO A 156 14.04 -10.93 12.42
N GLY A 157 13.25 -11.97 12.71
CA GLY A 157 13.60 -12.91 13.77
C GLY A 157 14.67 -13.88 13.33
N THR A 158 15.22 -14.65 14.27
CA THR A 158 16.18 -15.71 13.96
C THR A 158 15.65 -17.06 14.44
N TYR A 159 15.58 -18.02 13.54
CA TYR A 159 15.22 -19.40 13.85
C TYR A 159 16.16 -20.38 13.13
N GLN A 160 16.81 -21.27 13.91
CA GLN A 160 17.79 -22.25 13.39
C GLN A 160 18.89 -21.61 12.49
N GLY A 161 19.39 -20.42 12.88
CA GLY A 161 20.47 -19.72 12.20
C GLY A 161 20.09 -19.01 10.88
N ARG A 162 18.78 -18.89 10.59
CA ARG A 162 18.26 -18.15 9.42
C ARG A 162 17.30 -17.05 9.85
N ASP A 163 17.21 -16.02 9.02
CA ASP A 163 16.25 -14.93 9.18
C ASP A 163 14.83 -15.41 8.85
N VAL A 164 13.90 -15.11 9.75
CA VAL A 164 12.47 -15.47 9.63
C VAL A 164 11.59 -14.24 9.80
N THR A 165 10.41 -14.31 9.19
CA THR A 165 9.37 -13.26 9.24
C THR A 165 8.02 -13.90 9.56
N VAL A 166 6.96 -13.09 9.73
CA VAL A 166 5.60 -13.58 9.94
C VAL A 166 5.12 -14.56 8.84
N VAL A 167 5.63 -14.45 7.61
CA VAL A 167 5.28 -15.37 6.52
C VAL A 167 5.77 -16.78 6.79
N ASP A 168 6.95 -16.92 7.40
CA ASP A 168 7.46 -18.24 7.82
C ASP A 168 6.51 -18.90 8.85
N VAL A 169 5.79 -18.09 9.67
CA VAL A 169 4.77 -18.59 10.60
C VAL A 169 3.54 -19.09 9.86
N PHE A 170 3.04 -18.35 8.87
CA PHE A 170 1.93 -18.82 8.04
C PHE A 170 2.27 -20.13 7.32
N GLU A 171 3.48 -20.25 6.79
CA GLU A 171 3.95 -21.46 6.10
C GLU A 171 4.04 -22.67 7.05
N VAL A 172 4.56 -22.48 8.28
CA VAL A 172 4.67 -23.59 9.24
C VAL A 172 3.30 -24.06 9.76
N VAL A 173 2.32 -23.15 9.87
CA VAL A 173 0.93 -23.52 10.16
C VAL A 173 0.37 -24.44 9.07
N GLY A 174 0.61 -24.11 7.79
CA GLY A 174 0.24 -24.99 6.68
C GLY A 174 0.93 -26.35 6.72
N LYS A 175 2.23 -26.40 7.07
CA LYS A 175 2.98 -27.65 7.25
C LYS A 175 2.41 -28.49 8.40
N PHE A 176 2.05 -27.85 9.51
CA PHE A 176 1.43 -28.51 10.66
C PHE A 176 0.07 -29.13 10.27
N ALA A 177 -0.78 -28.38 9.58
CA ALA A 177 -2.06 -28.89 9.08
C ALA A 177 -1.88 -30.07 8.12
N ALA A 178 -0.78 -30.09 7.35
CA ALA A 178 -0.41 -31.23 6.48
C ALA A 178 0.21 -32.42 7.24
N GLY A 179 0.47 -32.31 8.55
CA GLY A 179 1.17 -33.32 9.34
C GLY A 179 2.67 -33.40 9.08
N ALA A 180 3.25 -32.39 8.44
CA ALA A 180 4.66 -32.37 8.03
C ALA A 180 5.61 -31.79 9.10
N CYS A 181 5.09 -31.21 10.18
CA CYS A 181 5.88 -30.74 11.32
C CYS A 181 5.09 -30.84 12.63
N PRO A 182 5.75 -30.92 13.80
CA PRO A 182 5.10 -30.96 15.09
C PRO A 182 4.60 -29.56 15.52
N LEU A 183 3.60 -29.49 16.40
CA LEU A 183 3.09 -28.23 16.98
C LEU A 183 4.19 -27.43 17.71
N SER A 184 5.19 -28.10 18.28
CA SER A 184 6.33 -27.45 18.94
C SER A 184 7.15 -26.58 17.99
N GLU A 185 7.21 -26.90 16.71
CA GLU A 185 7.88 -26.07 15.69
C GLU A 185 7.08 -24.78 15.42
N VAL A 186 5.75 -24.87 15.34
CA VAL A 186 4.86 -23.71 15.24
C VAL A 186 5.09 -22.77 16.44
N HIS A 187 5.04 -23.31 17.67
CA HIS A 187 5.25 -22.53 18.89
C HIS A 187 6.66 -21.93 19.02
N ALA A 188 7.67 -22.58 18.48
CA ALA A 188 9.02 -22.05 18.49
C ALA A 188 9.16 -20.86 17.53
N LEU A 189 8.56 -20.97 16.33
CA LEU A 189 8.67 -19.96 15.29
C LEU A 189 7.84 -18.70 15.59
N GLU A 190 6.58 -18.87 16.09
CA GLU A 190 5.69 -17.74 16.42
C GLU A 190 6.29 -16.78 17.44
N LYS A 191 7.12 -17.25 18.36
CA LYS A 191 7.73 -16.45 19.43
C LYS A 191 8.91 -15.60 18.94
N VAL A 192 9.51 -15.95 17.82
CA VAL A 192 10.76 -15.31 17.36
C VAL A 192 10.61 -14.57 16.04
N ALA A 193 9.56 -14.85 15.25
CA ALA A 193 9.43 -14.33 13.89
C ALA A 193 9.21 -12.80 13.82
N CYS A 194 8.66 -12.19 14.87
CA CYS A 194 8.37 -10.75 14.94
C CYS A 194 9.00 -10.11 16.18
N PRO A 195 10.33 -9.85 16.20
CA PRO A 195 11.02 -9.34 17.36
C PRO A 195 10.88 -7.82 17.48
N GLY A 196 9.95 -7.33 18.33
CA GLY A 196 9.81 -5.91 18.66
C GLY A 196 8.88 -5.13 17.75
N HIS A 197 9.28 -3.91 17.39
CA HIS A 197 8.46 -2.90 16.73
C HIS A 197 8.76 -2.81 15.23
N GLY A 198 7.77 -2.34 14.46
CA GLY A 198 7.90 -2.05 13.03
C GLY A 198 6.87 -2.77 12.17
N ALA A 199 6.80 -2.36 10.91
CA ALA A 199 5.97 -3.01 9.90
C ALA A 199 6.62 -4.31 9.40
N CYS A 200 5.97 -4.98 8.43
CA CYS A 200 6.45 -6.28 7.92
C CYS A 200 7.92 -6.29 7.50
N GLY A 201 8.63 -7.41 7.76
CA GLY A 201 10.06 -7.55 7.47
C GLY A 201 10.42 -7.89 6.03
N GLY A 202 9.45 -8.07 5.12
CA GLY A 202 9.68 -8.35 3.70
C GLY A 202 9.06 -7.30 2.79
N GLN A 203 9.23 -7.46 1.45
CA GLN A 203 8.66 -6.55 0.45
C GLN A 203 7.17 -6.85 0.24
N TYR A 204 6.40 -6.71 1.32
CA TYR A 204 4.96 -6.79 1.38
C TYR A 204 4.36 -5.40 1.18
N THR A 205 3.05 -5.22 1.41
CA THR A 205 2.37 -3.97 1.04
C THR A 205 2.92 -2.74 1.76
N ALA A 206 3.19 -2.81 3.07
CA ALA A 206 3.73 -1.68 3.83
C ALA A 206 5.08 -1.20 3.27
N ASN A 207 6.06 -2.09 3.08
CA ASN A 207 7.35 -1.73 2.49
C ASN A 207 7.24 -1.32 1.02
N THR A 208 6.33 -1.91 0.25
CA THR A 208 6.02 -1.48 -1.12
C THR A 208 5.56 -0.03 -1.15
N MET A 209 4.59 0.34 -0.30
CA MET A 209 4.08 1.71 -0.25
C MET A 209 5.09 2.68 0.39
N ALA A 210 5.98 2.20 1.24
CA ALA A 210 7.12 2.96 1.73
C ALA A 210 8.09 3.31 0.59
N CYS A 211 8.43 2.34 -0.26
CA CYS A 211 9.21 2.58 -1.49
C CYS A 211 8.51 3.57 -2.43
N VAL A 212 7.19 3.45 -2.59
CA VAL A 212 6.37 4.40 -3.37
C VAL A 212 6.50 5.81 -2.81
N GLY A 213 6.42 6.00 -1.48
CA GLY A 213 6.54 7.32 -0.84
C GLY A 213 7.85 8.05 -1.17
N GLU A 214 8.97 7.32 -1.27
CA GLU A 214 10.25 7.88 -1.72
C GLU A 214 10.28 8.15 -3.23
N ALA A 215 9.82 7.17 -4.03
CA ALA A 215 9.91 7.25 -5.49
C ALA A 215 8.99 8.33 -6.09
N ILE A 216 7.82 8.57 -5.47
CA ILE A 216 6.89 9.63 -5.88
C ILE A 216 7.32 11.01 -5.37
N GLY A 217 8.33 11.08 -4.50
CA GLY A 217 8.90 12.30 -3.98
C GLY A 217 8.27 12.85 -2.69
N LEU A 218 7.39 12.11 -2.00
CA LEU A 218 6.69 12.58 -0.78
C LEU A 218 7.47 12.34 0.52
N SER A 219 8.57 11.59 0.49
CA SER A 219 9.42 11.28 1.65
C SER A 219 10.85 11.77 1.47
N LEU A 220 11.55 11.96 2.58
CA LEU A 220 12.99 12.25 2.55
C LEU A 220 13.78 11.06 1.96
N PRO A 221 14.86 11.32 1.21
CA PRO A 221 15.71 10.30 0.64
C PRO A 221 16.21 9.29 1.69
N ASN A 222 16.15 8.00 1.36
CA ASN A 222 16.60 6.87 2.18
C ASN A 222 15.98 6.78 3.58
N SER A 223 14.83 7.43 3.80
CA SER A 223 14.15 7.43 5.10
C SER A 223 13.27 6.19 5.32
N ASN A 224 12.67 5.65 4.26
CA ASN A 224 11.55 4.73 4.42
C ASN A 224 11.98 3.27 4.62
N MET A 225 13.16 2.84 4.17
CA MET A 225 13.60 1.45 4.39
C MET A 225 14.33 1.24 5.73
N MET A 226 14.62 2.30 6.48
CA MET A 226 15.27 2.19 7.77
C MET A 226 14.38 1.45 8.77
N PRO A 227 14.88 0.38 9.45
CA PRO A 227 14.11 -0.36 10.45
C PRO A 227 13.62 0.51 11.62
N ALA A 228 12.41 0.21 12.12
CA ALA A 228 11.75 0.96 13.18
C ALA A 228 12.57 1.06 14.50
N PRO A 229 13.30 0.02 14.94
CA PRO A 229 14.08 0.10 16.18
C PRO A 229 15.36 0.94 16.11
N TYR A 230 15.74 1.46 14.92
CA TYR A 230 16.97 2.25 14.78
C TYR A 230 16.76 3.67 15.30
N LYS A 231 17.62 4.14 16.21
CA LYS A 231 17.55 5.49 16.80
C LYS A 231 17.56 6.63 15.77
N ALA A 232 18.23 6.41 14.64
CA ALA A 232 18.25 7.38 13.54
C ALA A 232 16.83 7.69 12.95
N ARG A 233 15.81 6.90 13.31
CA ARG A 233 14.40 7.21 12.98
C ARG A 233 13.94 8.54 13.58
N ASP A 234 14.37 8.85 14.80
CA ASP A 234 14.01 10.10 15.47
C ASP A 234 14.65 11.30 14.73
N GLU A 235 15.88 11.16 14.24
CA GLU A 235 16.56 12.19 13.44
C GLU A 235 15.82 12.44 12.11
N ILE A 236 15.33 11.38 11.47
CA ILE A 236 14.50 11.48 10.26
C ILE A 236 13.20 12.23 10.57
N ALA A 237 12.54 11.93 11.68
CA ALA A 237 11.31 12.60 12.09
C ALA A 237 11.54 14.09 12.37
N VAL A 238 12.61 14.45 13.08
CA VAL A 238 13.01 15.85 13.28
C VAL A 238 13.31 16.54 11.94
N ALA A 239 14.03 15.87 11.03
CA ALA A 239 14.32 16.41 9.71
C ALA A 239 13.05 16.64 8.88
N ALA A 240 12.09 15.72 8.95
CA ALA A 240 10.78 15.87 8.28
C ALA A 240 10.01 17.08 8.83
N GLY A 241 10.05 17.30 10.15
CA GLY A 241 9.46 18.47 10.78
C GLY A 241 10.09 19.80 10.34
N ARG A 242 11.40 19.84 10.13
CA ARG A 242 12.08 21.01 9.54
C ARG A 242 11.72 21.18 8.06
N GLN A 243 11.69 20.07 7.32
CA GLN A 243 11.45 20.08 5.88
C GLN A 243 10.03 20.55 5.54
N VAL A 244 9.02 20.22 6.32
CA VAL A 244 7.65 20.72 6.05
C VAL A 244 7.56 22.24 6.18
N MET A 245 8.38 22.86 7.04
CA MET A 245 8.47 24.32 7.14
C MET A 245 9.13 24.95 5.90
N GLU A 246 10.14 24.29 5.32
CA GLU A 246 10.73 24.69 4.04
C GLU A 246 9.71 24.57 2.89
N LEU A 247 8.93 23.48 2.86
CA LEU A 247 7.86 23.30 1.88
C LEU A 247 6.81 24.40 2.01
N LEU A 248 6.41 24.74 3.23
CA LEU A 248 5.46 25.82 3.49
C LEU A 248 6.01 27.19 3.02
N ALA A 249 7.27 27.50 3.32
CA ALA A 249 7.90 28.73 2.89
C ALA A 249 7.97 28.87 1.35
N ARG A 250 8.13 27.75 0.65
CA ARG A 250 8.17 27.68 -0.82
C ARG A 250 6.81 27.50 -1.46
N ASN A 251 5.76 27.25 -0.67
CA ASN A 251 4.43 26.83 -1.11
C ASN A 251 4.48 25.62 -2.06
N LEU A 252 5.39 24.68 -1.80
CA LEU A 252 5.52 23.45 -2.58
C LEU A 252 4.56 22.39 -2.00
N ARG A 253 3.59 21.99 -2.80
CA ARG A 253 2.44 21.18 -2.41
C ARG A 253 2.53 19.76 -2.97
N PRO A 254 1.84 18.76 -2.40
CA PRO A 254 1.85 17.39 -2.88
C PRO A 254 1.49 17.21 -4.37
N ARG A 255 0.52 17.97 -4.89
CA ARG A 255 0.14 17.89 -6.33
C ARG A 255 1.17 18.52 -7.27
N ASP A 256 2.06 19.39 -6.78
CA ASP A 256 3.20 19.90 -7.55
C ASP A 256 4.31 18.84 -7.68
N ILE A 257 4.40 17.93 -6.70
CA ILE A 257 5.39 16.85 -6.62
C ILE A 257 4.88 15.61 -7.36
N CYS A 258 3.64 15.20 -7.09
CA CYS A 258 3.05 13.97 -7.60
C CYS A 258 2.45 14.19 -8.99
N THR A 259 3.29 14.42 -9.99
CA THR A 259 2.91 14.49 -11.40
C THR A 259 2.65 13.10 -11.98
N ARG A 260 2.19 13.00 -13.22
CA ARG A 260 2.03 11.73 -13.95
C ARG A 260 3.34 10.95 -13.98
N GLU A 261 4.44 11.62 -14.26
CA GLU A 261 5.79 11.03 -14.34
C GLU A 261 6.24 10.51 -12.96
N ALA A 262 5.89 11.21 -11.88
CA ALA A 262 6.18 10.73 -10.52
C ALA A 262 5.39 9.45 -10.18
N PHE A 263 4.13 9.31 -10.64
CA PHE A 263 3.37 8.06 -10.53
C PHE A 263 3.99 6.93 -11.37
N GLU A 264 4.51 7.23 -12.55
CA GLU A 264 5.24 6.26 -13.37
C GLU A 264 6.52 5.78 -12.68
N ASN A 265 7.30 6.69 -12.08
CA ASN A 265 8.45 6.34 -11.25
C ASN A 265 8.06 5.41 -10.09
N ALA A 266 6.98 5.73 -9.37
CA ALA A 266 6.48 4.91 -8.28
C ALA A 266 6.06 3.51 -8.75
N ALA A 267 5.35 3.39 -9.88
CA ALA A 267 4.98 2.09 -10.46
C ALA A 267 6.22 1.27 -10.84
N ARG A 268 7.24 1.89 -11.45
CA ARG A 268 8.51 1.21 -11.78
C ARG A 268 9.21 0.66 -10.54
N ILE A 269 9.19 1.38 -9.43
CA ILE A 269 9.79 0.89 -8.18
C ILE A 269 9.01 -0.30 -7.61
N VAL A 270 7.68 -0.33 -7.69
CA VAL A 270 6.89 -1.51 -7.33
C VAL A 270 7.31 -2.72 -8.16
N ALA A 271 7.41 -2.57 -9.48
CA ALA A 271 7.82 -3.64 -10.38
C ALA A 271 9.26 -4.11 -10.12
N ALA A 272 10.21 -3.17 -10.01
CA ALA A 272 11.64 -3.45 -9.86
C ALA A 272 11.98 -4.13 -8.52
N THR A 273 11.19 -3.90 -7.48
CA THR A 273 11.38 -4.51 -6.17
C THR A 273 10.56 -5.77 -5.94
N GLY A 274 9.81 -6.25 -6.95
CA GLY A 274 8.87 -7.36 -6.78
C GLY A 274 7.85 -7.09 -5.67
N GLY A 275 7.34 -5.86 -5.62
CA GLY A 275 6.43 -5.37 -4.60
C GLY A 275 5.07 -6.07 -4.59
N SER A 276 4.22 -5.64 -3.68
CA SER A 276 2.85 -6.14 -3.54
C SER A 276 1.96 -5.71 -4.70
N THR A 277 1.08 -6.61 -5.15
CA THR A 277 -0.01 -6.31 -6.10
C THR A 277 -0.92 -5.18 -5.63
N ASN A 278 -0.96 -4.90 -4.32
CA ASN A 278 -1.69 -3.76 -3.75
C ASN A 278 -1.18 -2.40 -4.26
N GLY A 279 0.07 -2.31 -4.72
CA GLY A 279 0.57 -1.11 -5.43
C GLY A 279 -0.30 -0.73 -6.62
N ALA A 280 -0.79 -1.73 -7.37
CA ALA A 280 -1.68 -1.51 -8.51
C ALA A 280 -3.12 -1.09 -8.13
N LEU A 281 -3.49 -1.16 -6.86
CA LEU A 281 -4.73 -0.61 -6.32
C LEU A 281 -4.50 0.79 -5.72
N HIS A 282 -3.39 0.96 -5.00
CA HIS A 282 -3.16 2.20 -4.23
C HIS A 282 -2.63 3.35 -5.09
N LEU A 283 -1.83 3.08 -6.13
CA LEU A 283 -1.38 4.12 -7.06
C LEU A 283 -2.54 4.78 -7.81
N PRO A 284 -3.51 4.02 -8.41
CA PRO A 284 -4.72 4.63 -8.96
C PRO A 284 -5.54 5.44 -7.94
N ALA A 285 -5.66 4.96 -6.70
CA ALA A 285 -6.37 5.69 -5.65
C ALA A 285 -5.69 7.03 -5.30
N MET A 286 -4.36 7.04 -5.17
CA MET A 286 -3.59 8.26 -4.94
C MET A 286 -3.65 9.22 -6.13
N ALA A 287 -3.58 8.70 -7.37
CA ALA A 287 -3.70 9.50 -8.58
C ALA A 287 -5.08 10.15 -8.69
N HIS A 288 -6.13 9.45 -8.26
CA HIS A 288 -7.49 9.98 -8.16
C HIS A 288 -7.57 11.20 -7.24
N GLU A 289 -6.88 11.19 -6.09
CA GLU A 289 -6.77 12.32 -5.19
C GLU A 289 -5.94 13.49 -5.77
N ALA A 290 -5.01 13.18 -6.67
CA ALA A 290 -4.22 14.19 -7.37
C ALA A 290 -4.91 14.75 -8.63
N GLY A 291 -6.04 14.15 -9.07
CA GLY A 291 -6.72 14.51 -10.31
C GLY A 291 -6.01 14.00 -11.57
N ILE A 292 -5.19 12.96 -11.46
CA ILE A 292 -4.42 12.35 -12.53
C ILE A 292 -5.12 11.09 -13.02
N ASP A 293 -5.25 10.93 -14.34
CA ASP A 293 -5.72 9.68 -14.94
C ASP A 293 -4.61 8.62 -14.86
N PHE A 294 -4.78 7.67 -13.95
CA PHE A 294 -3.85 6.57 -13.73
C PHE A 294 -4.62 5.36 -13.23
N SER A 295 -4.56 4.27 -13.95
CA SER A 295 -5.37 3.08 -13.73
C SER A 295 -4.50 1.83 -13.58
N LEU A 296 -5.11 0.70 -13.25
CA LEU A 296 -4.46 -0.62 -13.29
C LEU A 296 -3.78 -0.88 -14.64
N PHE A 297 -4.35 -0.40 -15.75
CA PHE A 297 -3.79 -0.63 -17.09
C PHE A 297 -2.47 0.12 -17.29
N ASP A 298 -2.37 1.36 -16.78
CA ASP A 298 -1.12 2.13 -16.79
C ASP A 298 -0.05 1.42 -15.97
N VAL A 299 -0.41 0.97 -14.78
CA VAL A 299 0.50 0.20 -13.90
C VAL A 299 0.98 -1.08 -14.60
N ALA A 300 0.08 -1.83 -15.26
CA ALA A 300 0.39 -3.05 -15.96
C ALA A 300 1.39 -2.84 -17.12
N GLU A 301 1.20 -1.78 -17.93
CA GLU A 301 2.12 -1.46 -19.03
C GLU A 301 3.50 -1.03 -18.52
N ILE A 302 3.55 -0.26 -17.44
CA ILE A 302 4.81 0.13 -16.80
C ILE A 302 5.56 -1.11 -16.27
N PHE A 303 4.85 -2.04 -15.66
CA PHE A 303 5.44 -3.27 -15.11
C PHE A 303 6.08 -4.14 -16.21
N LYS A 304 5.45 -4.27 -17.39
CA LYS A 304 6.00 -5.03 -18.52
C LYS A 304 7.35 -4.51 -18.98
N SER A 305 7.58 -3.20 -18.90
CA SER A 305 8.80 -2.55 -19.38
C SER A 305 9.84 -2.31 -18.28
N THR A 306 9.60 -2.74 -17.04
CA THR A 306 10.49 -2.47 -15.90
C THR A 306 11.19 -3.75 -15.47
N PRO A 307 12.54 -3.80 -15.34
CA PRO A 307 13.25 -4.97 -14.88
C PRO A 307 13.03 -5.22 -13.37
N TYR A 308 12.98 -6.50 -12.97
CA TYR A 308 12.98 -6.92 -11.58
C TYR A 308 14.43 -7.06 -11.10
N ILE A 309 14.85 -6.28 -10.11
CA ILE A 309 16.25 -6.13 -9.69
C ILE A 309 16.51 -6.25 -8.19
N ALA A 310 15.50 -6.29 -7.33
CA ALA A 310 15.71 -6.43 -5.89
C ALA A 310 15.29 -7.82 -5.39
N ASP A 311 16.24 -8.62 -4.89
CA ASP A 311 16.06 -10.02 -4.49
C ASP A 311 15.43 -10.13 -3.09
N LEU A 312 14.20 -9.64 -2.94
CA LEU A 312 13.50 -9.50 -1.66
C LEU A 312 12.41 -10.56 -1.45
N LYS A 313 12.27 -11.04 -0.20
CA LYS A 313 11.12 -11.89 0.20
C LYS A 313 9.79 -11.15 -0.09
N PRO A 314 8.75 -11.84 -0.58
CA PRO A 314 8.59 -13.31 -0.65
C PRO A 314 9.12 -13.94 -1.94
N GLY A 315 9.39 -13.19 -3.00
CA GLY A 315 9.87 -13.70 -4.29
C GLY A 315 11.37 -14.03 -4.30
N GLY A 316 12.13 -13.41 -3.42
CA GLY A 316 13.58 -13.54 -3.29
C GLY A 316 14.02 -13.98 -1.90
N LYS A 317 15.29 -13.68 -1.56
CA LYS A 317 15.98 -14.22 -0.38
C LYS A 317 16.03 -13.25 0.80
N TYR A 318 16.20 -11.95 0.52
CA TYR A 318 16.55 -10.94 1.52
C TYR A 318 15.32 -10.29 2.13
N VAL A 319 15.51 -9.65 3.29
CA VAL A 319 14.45 -8.95 4.03
C VAL A 319 14.58 -7.42 3.91
N ALA A 320 13.62 -6.67 4.45
CA ALA A 320 13.62 -5.20 4.38
C ALA A 320 14.86 -4.56 5.01
N LYS A 321 15.38 -5.12 6.11
CA LYS A 321 16.64 -4.70 6.73
C LYS A 321 17.81 -4.77 5.74
N ASP A 322 17.93 -5.87 4.99
CA ASP A 322 19.01 -6.05 4.01
C ASP A 322 18.92 -5.03 2.88
N MET A 323 17.69 -4.69 2.47
CA MET A 323 17.44 -3.63 1.49
C MET A 323 17.94 -2.27 1.98
N HIS A 324 17.68 -1.93 3.26
CA HIS A 324 18.22 -0.72 3.87
C HIS A 324 19.75 -0.71 3.86
N GLU A 325 20.38 -1.79 4.30
CA GLU A 325 21.84 -1.94 4.36
C GLU A 325 22.50 -1.92 2.97
N ALA A 326 21.77 -2.36 1.94
CA ALA A 326 22.20 -2.28 0.54
C ALA A 326 22.12 -0.87 -0.07
N GLY A 327 21.59 0.12 0.66
CA GLY A 327 21.46 1.50 0.20
C GLY A 327 20.01 1.96 -0.07
N GLY A 328 19.02 1.14 0.25
CA GLY A 328 17.61 1.49 0.22
C GLY A 328 17.01 1.72 -1.16
N VAL A 329 15.88 2.41 -1.19
CA VAL A 329 15.12 2.69 -2.43
C VAL A 329 15.93 3.51 -3.42
N TYR A 330 16.71 4.47 -2.94
CA TYR A 330 17.54 5.34 -3.79
C TYR A 330 18.64 4.57 -4.52
N MET A 331 19.12 3.45 -3.98
CA MET A 331 20.04 2.58 -4.70
C MET A 331 19.35 1.86 -5.88
N VAL A 332 18.09 1.42 -5.69
CA VAL A 332 17.27 0.87 -6.79
C VAL A 332 17.04 1.93 -7.85
N MET A 333 16.65 3.14 -7.42
CA MET A 333 16.40 4.24 -8.35
C MET A 333 17.64 4.65 -9.11
N LYS A 334 18.82 4.60 -8.50
CA LYS A 334 20.09 4.96 -9.15
C LYS A 334 20.36 4.12 -10.39
N THR A 335 20.25 2.80 -10.27
CA THR A 335 20.51 1.91 -11.43
C THR A 335 19.38 2.01 -12.48
N LEU A 336 18.12 2.20 -12.06
CA LEU A 336 17.01 2.40 -13.00
C LEU A 336 17.12 3.72 -13.77
N LEU A 337 17.52 4.82 -13.09
CA LEU A 337 17.69 6.13 -13.72
C LEU A 337 18.84 6.10 -14.73
N ALA A 338 19.95 5.43 -14.42
CA ALA A 338 21.09 5.28 -15.30
C ALA A 338 20.76 4.58 -16.63
N GLU A 339 19.74 3.71 -16.62
CA GLU A 339 19.25 2.99 -17.81
C GLU A 339 18.00 3.64 -18.44
N GLY A 340 17.63 4.85 -17.99
CA GLY A 340 16.55 5.64 -18.59
C GLY A 340 15.14 5.13 -18.23
N PHE A 341 15.00 4.34 -17.17
CA PHE A 341 13.67 3.87 -16.72
C PHE A 341 12.92 4.92 -15.91
N LEU A 342 13.59 5.89 -15.30
CA LEU A 342 12.95 6.88 -14.41
C LEU A 342 13.00 8.29 -15.00
N HIS A 343 12.02 9.10 -14.66
CA HIS A 343 11.97 10.53 -14.89
C HIS A 343 12.74 11.25 -13.77
N GLY A 344 13.99 11.64 -14.05
CA GLY A 344 14.88 12.23 -13.05
C GLY A 344 14.57 13.70 -12.70
N ASP A 345 13.79 14.38 -13.50
CA ASP A 345 13.40 15.79 -13.37
C ASP A 345 12.19 16.03 -12.45
N CYS A 346 11.51 14.97 -11.99
CA CYS A 346 10.43 15.08 -11.01
C CYS A 346 10.92 15.75 -9.72
N ILE A 347 10.21 16.80 -9.28
CA ILE A 347 10.53 17.48 -8.02
C ILE A 347 10.16 16.63 -6.82
N THR A 348 10.86 16.77 -5.70
CA THR A 348 10.59 16.02 -4.46
C THR A 348 10.41 16.96 -3.26
N VAL A 349 10.02 16.41 -2.12
CA VAL A 349 9.91 17.17 -0.85
C VAL A 349 11.21 17.85 -0.41
N THR A 350 12.38 17.47 -0.96
CA THR A 350 13.63 18.19 -0.69
C THR A 350 13.69 19.55 -1.42
N GLY A 351 12.76 19.76 -2.35
CA GLY A 351 12.77 20.90 -3.27
C GLY A 351 13.85 20.82 -4.34
N LYS A 352 14.47 19.65 -4.48
CA LYS A 352 15.36 19.24 -5.57
C LYS A 352 14.67 18.20 -6.43
N THR A 353 15.20 17.95 -7.61
CA THR A 353 14.73 16.87 -8.47
C THR A 353 15.13 15.50 -7.92
N LEU A 354 14.46 14.46 -8.40
CA LEU A 354 14.78 13.08 -8.07
C LEU A 354 16.22 12.75 -8.49
N GLY A 355 16.63 13.16 -9.69
CA GLY A 355 17.99 12.99 -10.20
C GLY A 355 19.05 13.62 -9.31
N GLU A 356 18.86 14.89 -8.91
CA GLU A 356 19.79 15.59 -8.00
C GLU A 356 19.94 14.88 -6.64
N ASN A 357 18.86 14.28 -6.13
CA ASN A 357 18.93 13.49 -4.89
C ASN A 357 19.64 12.14 -5.13
N ILE A 358 19.39 11.47 -6.25
CA ILE A 358 20.02 10.20 -6.63
C ILE A 358 21.53 10.36 -6.85
N ASP A 359 21.99 11.50 -7.36
CA ASP A 359 23.42 11.78 -7.57
C ASP A 359 24.24 11.72 -6.28
N GLN A 360 23.61 11.98 -5.13
CA GLN A 360 24.26 11.87 -3.82
C GLN A 360 24.47 10.43 -3.34
N VAL A 361 23.85 9.44 -4.00
CA VAL A 361 23.95 8.02 -3.62
C VAL A 361 25.17 7.38 -4.27
N THR A 362 26.00 6.72 -3.49
CA THR A 362 27.15 5.95 -3.99
C THR A 362 26.74 4.48 -4.13
N TRP A 363 27.01 3.88 -5.30
CA TRP A 363 26.80 2.47 -5.51
C TRP A 363 27.71 1.65 -4.59
N ASN A 364 27.10 0.69 -3.87
CA ASN A 364 27.84 -0.28 -3.05
C ASN A 364 28.07 -1.57 -3.86
N PRO A 365 29.27 -1.86 -4.35
CA PRO A 365 29.54 -3.04 -5.16
C PRO A 365 29.53 -4.36 -4.35
N ASP A 366 29.62 -4.29 -3.03
CA ASP A 366 29.70 -5.48 -2.16
C ASP A 366 28.31 -6.00 -1.75
N GLN A 367 27.27 -5.20 -1.93
CA GLN A 367 25.90 -5.61 -1.66
C GLN A 367 25.39 -6.64 -2.70
N LYS A 368 24.45 -7.51 -2.28
CA LYS A 368 23.93 -8.61 -3.10
C LYS A 368 22.40 -8.60 -3.21
N VAL A 369 21.74 -7.57 -2.70
CA VAL A 369 20.28 -7.43 -2.62
C VAL A 369 19.73 -6.81 -3.90
N ILE A 370 20.42 -5.78 -4.40
CA ILE A 370 20.00 -4.96 -5.54
C ILE A 370 20.92 -5.24 -6.72
N TYR A 371 20.37 -5.76 -7.81
CA TYR A 371 21.07 -6.04 -9.06
C TYR A 371 21.14 -4.77 -9.92
N ASP A 372 22.15 -4.71 -10.79
CA ASP A 372 22.21 -3.67 -11.80
C ASP A 372 21.08 -3.87 -12.82
N ALA A 373 20.41 -2.78 -13.24
CA ALA A 373 19.32 -2.84 -14.21
C ALA A 373 19.76 -3.39 -15.58
N LYS A 374 21.06 -3.35 -15.92
CA LYS A 374 21.64 -4.03 -17.10
C LYS A 374 21.62 -5.56 -17.00
N THR A 375 21.74 -6.07 -15.77
CA THR A 375 21.80 -7.51 -15.46
C THR A 375 20.75 -7.88 -14.44
N PRO A 376 19.46 -7.67 -14.75
CA PRO A 376 18.37 -7.87 -13.80
C PRO A 376 18.14 -9.35 -13.49
N ILE A 377 17.40 -9.64 -12.42
CA ILE A 377 16.88 -10.98 -12.09
C ILE A 377 15.96 -11.45 -13.22
N THR A 378 15.02 -10.57 -13.65
CA THR A 378 14.22 -10.76 -14.86
C THR A 378 14.10 -9.43 -15.61
N ARG A 379 13.94 -9.51 -16.96
CA ARG A 379 13.79 -8.31 -17.81
C ARG A 379 12.43 -7.63 -17.69
N THR A 380 11.44 -8.34 -17.14
CA THR A 380 10.09 -7.83 -16.85
C THR A 380 9.89 -7.78 -15.35
N GLY A 381 9.04 -6.87 -14.88
CA GLY A 381 8.76 -6.71 -13.45
C GLY A 381 8.19 -7.96 -12.79
N GLY A 382 8.31 -8.01 -11.45
CA GLY A 382 7.82 -9.12 -10.64
C GLY A 382 6.30 -9.21 -10.52
N VAL A 383 5.55 -8.32 -11.21
CA VAL A 383 4.08 -8.25 -11.21
C VAL A 383 3.60 -8.01 -12.64
N VAL A 384 2.50 -8.67 -13.03
CA VAL A 384 1.92 -8.58 -14.37
C VAL A 384 0.43 -8.27 -14.28
N GLY A 385 -0.04 -7.32 -15.11
CA GLY A 385 -1.45 -7.09 -15.36
C GLY A 385 -1.98 -8.08 -16.41
N LEU A 386 -3.18 -8.62 -16.14
CA LEU A 386 -3.86 -9.54 -17.05
C LEU A 386 -5.14 -8.91 -17.57
N LYS A 387 -5.53 -9.24 -18.80
CA LYS A 387 -6.80 -8.82 -19.41
C LYS A 387 -7.33 -9.94 -20.30
N GLY A 388 -8.64 -10.11 -20.38
CA GLY A 388 -9.24 -11.13 -21.23
C GLY A 388 -10.72 -11.29 -20.98
N SER A 389 -11.30 -12.37 -21.50
CA SER A 389 -12.76 -12.60 -21.41
C SER A 389 -13.23 -12.80 -19.95
N LEU A 390 -12.35 -13.30 -19.05
CA LEU A 390 -12.67 -13.43 -17.62
C LEU A 390 -12.51 -12.10 -16.88
N ALA A 391 -11.57 -11.24 -17.30
CA ALA A 391 -11.26 -9.99 -16.63
C ALA A 391 -11.16 -8.82 -17.64
N PRO A 392 -12.27 -8.36 -18.23
CA PRO A 392 -12.25 -7.24 -19.18
C PRO A 392 -11.81 -5.90 -18.56
N ASP A 393 -12.02 -5.69 -17.27
CA ASP A 393 -11.54 -4.55 -16.50
C ASP A 393 -10.19 -4.82 -15.80
N GLY A 394 -9.51 -5.90 -16.20
CA GLY A 394 -8.19 -6.27 -15.74
C GLY A 394 -8.18 -7.16 -14.51
N ALA A 395 -6.99 -7.71 -14.27
CA ALA A 395 -6.60 -8.48 -13.09
C ALA A 395 -5.09 -8.34 -12.89
N ILE A 396 -4.57 -8.80 -11.77
CA ILE A 396 -3.14 -8.68 -11.45
C ILE A 396 -2.58 -9.96 -10.85
N VAL A 397 -1.35 -10.32 -11.22
CA VAL A 397 -0.64 -11.48 -10.69
C VAL A 397 0.80 -11.12 -10.35
N LYS A 398 1.29 -11.62 -9.23
CA LYS A 398 2.71 -11.55 -8.85
C LYS A 398 3.45 -12.72 -9.48
N VAL A 399 4.46 -12.44 -10.30
CA VAL A 399 5.27 -13.43 -10.99
C VAL A 399 6.70 -13.53 -10.47
N ALA A 400 7.09 -12.65 -9.53
CA ALA A 400 8.40 -12.70 -8.89
C ALA A 400 8.64 -14.07 -8.24
N GLY A 401 9.74 -14.73 -8.63
CA GLY A 401 10.10 -16.07 -8.15
C GLY A 401 9.32 -17.23 -8.78
N MET A 402 8.48 -17.00 -9.79
CA MET A 402 7.78 -18.06 -10.51
C MET A 402 8.61 -18.60 -11.68
N HIS A 403 8.58 -19.92 -11.87
CA HIS A 403 9.23 -20.60 -13.01
C HIS A 403 8.26 -20.89 -14.16
N ARG A 404 6.97 -21.00 -13.86
CA ARG A 404 5.89 -21.24 -14.84
C ARG A 404 5.04 -19.98 -14.97
N LEU A 405 4.81 -19.51 -16.20
CA LEU A 405 4.03 -18.29 -16.49
C LEU A 405 2.71 -18.57 -17.22
N GLN A 406 2.38 -19.84 -17.47
CA GLN A 406 1.14 -20.27 -18.11
C GLN A 406 0.44 -21.33 -17.27
N PHE A 407 -0.88 -21.25 -17.18
CA PHE A 407 -1.71 -22.22 -16.49
C PHE A 407 -3.06 -22.37 -17.21
N ALA A 408 -3.58 -23.59 -17.27
CA ALA A 408 -4.94 -23.85 -17.73
C ALA A 408 -5.51 -25.03 -16.94
N GLY A 409 -6.78 -24.93 -16.55
CA GLY A 409 -7.43 -25.96 -15.79
C GLY A 409 -8.91 -25.73 -15.55
N PRO A 410 -9.61 -26.77 -15.04
CA PRO A 410 -11.01 -26.66 -14.68
C PRO A 410 -11.21 -25.82 -13.41
N ALA A 411 -12.24 -24.99 -13.41
CA ALA A 411 -12.63 -24.17 -12.28
C ALA A 411 -13.22 -25.01 -11.14
N ILE A 412 -12.88 -24.65 -9.90
CA ILE A 412 -13.57 -25.02 -8.66
C ILE A 412 -14.01 -23.72 -8.00
N VAL A 413 -15.30 -23.48 -7.91
CA VAL A 413 -15.89 -22.17 -7.57
C VAL A 413 -16.38 -22.12 -6.14
N PHE A 414 -16.03 -21.05 -5.42
CA PHE A 414 -16.47 -20.72 -4.07
C PHE A 414 -16.97 -19.27 -4.00
N ASP A 415 -18.01 -19.04 -3.20
CA ASP A 415 -18.62 -17.71 -3.03
C ASP A 415 -18.08 -16.96 -1.80
N CYS A 416 -17.08 -17.48 -1.12
CA CYS A 416 -16.31 -16.84 -0.05
C CYS A 416 -14.98 -17.58 0.21
N GLU A 417 -14.05 -16.90 0.90
CA GLU A 417 -12.75 -17.49 1.28
C GLU A 417 -12.91 -18.67 2.24
N GLU A 418 -13.85 -18.59 3.18
CA GLU A 418 -14.04 -19.60 4.22
C GLU A 418 -14.36 -20.98 3.62
N ASP A 419 -15.24 -21.04 2.62
CA ASP A 419 -15.59 -22.28 1.94
C ASP A 419 -14.41 -22.84 1.13
N ALA A 420 -13.65 -21.94 0.48
CA ALA A 420 -12.43 -22.33 -0.23
C ALA A 420 -11.36 -22.88 0.73
N PHE A 421 -11.16 -22.24 1.87
CA PHE A 421 -10.22 -22.68 2.90
C PHE A 421 -10.62 -24.05 3.47
N ALA A 422 -11.91 -24.26 3.81
CA ALA A 422 -12.43 -25.54 4.28
C ALA A 422 -12.22 -26.67 3.25
N ALA A 423 -12.41 -26.38 1.95
CA ALA A 423 -12.16 -27.34 0.88
C ALA A 423 -10.65 -27.69 0.74
N VAL A 424 -9.75 -26.75 1.00
CA VAL A 424 -8.30 -27.00 1.05
C VAL A 424 -7.94 -27.92 2.22
N GLU A 425 -8.46 -27.63 3.42
CA GLU A 425 -8.24 -28.46 4.61
C GLU A 425 -8.78 -29.89 4.42
N ALA A 426 -9.95 -30.02 3.80
CA ALA A 426 -10.58 -31.29 3.46
C ALA A 426 -9.91 -32.02 2.27
N ARG A 427 -8.84 -31.45 1.68
CA ARG A 427 -8.10 -31.99 0.52
C ARG A 427 -9.00 -32.25 -0.70
N GLN A 428 -9.99 -31.40 -0.91
CA GLN A 428 -10.92 -31.48 -2.04
C GLN A 428 -10.40 -30.79 -3.30
N ILE A 429 -9.33 -29.99 -3.18
CA ILE A 429 -8.72 -29.32 -4.31
C ILE A 429 -7.78 -30.30 -5.02
N THR A 430 -8.00 -30.50 -6.31
CA THR A 430 -7.19 -31.40 -7.15
C THR A 430 -6.09 -30.66 -7.89
N GLU A 431 -4.96 -31.34 -8.16
CA GLU A 431 -3.87 -30.80 -8.98
C GLU A 431 -4.38 -30.44 -10.39
N GLY A 432 -3.94 -29.31 -10.92
CA GLY A 432 -4.36 -28.77 -12.21
C GLY A 432 -5.63 -27.92 -12.17
N SER A 433 -6.30 -27.78 -11.03
CA SER A 433 -7.51 -26.97 -10.91
C SER A 433 -7.22 -25.46 -10.81
N VAL A 434 -8.20 -24.65 -11.20
CA VAL A 434 -8.28 -23.22 -10.97
C VAL A 434 -9.33 -22.95 -9.90
N VAL A 435 -8.91 -22.59 -8.70
CA VAL A 435 -9.80 -22.20 -7.60
C VAL A 435 -10.27 -20.77 -7.83
N VAL A 436 -11.59 -20.57 -7.91
CA VAL A 436 -12.22 -19.26 -8.11
C VAL A 436 -12.94 -18.88 -6.82
N ILE A 437 -12.51 -17.78 -6.18
CA ILE A 437 -13.13 -17.23 -4.97
C ILE A 437 -13.73 -15.88 -5.37
N ARG A 438 -15.04 -15.78 -5.38
CA ARG A 438 -15.80 -14.62 -5.86
C ARG A 438 -16.64 -13.97 -4.75
N TYR A 439 -17.20 -12.79 -5.03
CA TYR A 439 -17.90 -11.92 -4.07
C TYR A 439 -17.00 -11.44 -2.92
N GLU A 440 -15.70 -11.33 -3.18
CA GLU A 440 -14.71 -10.74 -2.28
C GLU A 440 -14.13 -9.41 -2.82
N GLY A 441 -14.75 -8.88 -3.89
CA GLY A 441 -14.40 -7.60 -4.49
C GLY A 441 -14.76 -6.38 -3.63
N PRO A 442 -14.46 -5.15 -4.10
CA PRO A 442 -14.68 -3.92 -3.34
C PRO A 442 -16.10 -3.77 -2.80
N LYS A 443 -17.10 -4.12 -3.60
CA LYS A 443 -18.52 -3.97 -3.30
C LYS A 443 -19.14 -5.24 -2.72
N GLY A 444 -18.87 -6.40 -3.33
CA GLY A 444 -19.48 -7.69 -2.97
C GLY A 444 -18.97 -8.23 -1.64
N GLY A 445 -17.68 -8.17 -1.41
CA GLY A 445 -17.04 -8.40 -0.12
C GLY A 445 -16.54 -7.07 0.44
N PRO A 446 -17.39 -6.23 1.05
CA PRO A 446 -17.04 -4.84 1.32
C PRO A 446 -15.65 -4.70 1.94
N GLY A 447 -14.78 -3.94 1.27
CA GLY A 447 -13.39 -3.82 1.67
C GLY A 447 -12.41 -4.73 0.92
N MET A 448 -12.87 -5.50 -0.09
CA MET A 448 -11.98 -6.24 -1.00
C MET A 448 -10.86 -6.96 -0.23
N ARG A 449 -11.23 -7.90 0.66
CA ARG A 449 -10.29 -8.49 1.62
C ARG A 449 -9.08 -9.16 0.96
N GLU A 450 -7.96 -9.13 1.64
CA GLU A 450 -6.76 -9.87 1.28
C GLU A 450 -6.79 -11.28 1.86
N MET A 451 -6.44 -12.26 1.04
CA MET A 451 -6.38 -13.66 1.41
C MET A 451 -4.93 -14.13 1.47
N LEU A 452 -4.54 -14.78 2.56
CA LEU A 452 -3.24 -15.43 2.72
C LEU A 452 -3.40 -16.85 3.28
N SER A 453 -4.39 -17.08 4.14
CA SER A 453 -4.57 -18.37 4.80
C SER A 453 -4.80 -19.50 3.80
N THR A 454 -5.68 -19.31 2.83
CA THR A 454 -5.96 -20.29 1.76
C THR A 454 -4.73 -20.59 0.92
N THR A 455 -3.96 -19.53 0.54
CA THR A 455 -2.75 -19.69 -0.27
C THR A 455 -1.62 -20.37 0.52
N ALA A 456 -1.44 -20.02 1.80
CA ALA A 456 -0.44 -20.63 2.66
C ALA A 456 -0.76 -22.13 2.94
N ALA A 457 -2.04 -22.47 3.13
CA ALA A 457 -2.48 -23.85 3.30
C ALA A 457 -2.19 -24.70 2.05
N LEU A 458 -2.50 -24.19 0.85
CA LEU A 458 -2.16 -24.85 -0.41
C LEU A 458 -0.65 -25.07 -0.56
N TYR A 459 0.16 -24.08 -0.21
CA TYR A 459 1.62 -24.23 -0.20
C TYR A 459 2.10 -25.26 0.80
N GLY A 460 1.55 -25.25 2.02
CA GLY A 460 1.85 -26.26 3.06
C GLY A 460 1.54 -27.69 2.61
N LEU A 461 0.50 -27.87 1.80
CA LEU A 461 0.13 -29.15 1.19
C LEU A 461 0.95 -29.52 -0.06
N GLY A 462 1.93 -28.68 -0.49
CA GLY A 462 2.71 -28.90 -1.70
C GLY A 462 1.94 -28.66 -3.01
N MET A 463 0.80 -27.95 -2.95
CA MET A 463 -0.10 -27.65 -4.06
C MET A 463 0.15 -26.26 -4.68
N GLY A 464 0.98 -25.41 -4.09
CA GLY A 464 1.13 -23.98 -4.43
C GLY A 464 1.51 -23.69 -5.88
N GLU A 465 2.24 -24.59 -6.58
CA GLU A 465 2.57 -24.44 -8.01
C GLU A 465 1.70 -25.31 -8.92
N LYS A 466 0.82 -26.13 -8.34
CA LYS A 466 0.00 -27.11 -9.03
C LYS A 466 -1.45 -26.67 -9.24
N VAL A 467 -1.84 -25.58 -8.58
CA VAL A 467 -3.17 -24.98 -8.59
C VAL A 467 -3.06 -23.50 -8.85
N ALA A 468 -3.98 -22.91 -9.61
CA ALA A 468 -4.13 -21.47 -9.70
C ALA A 468 -5.31 -21.01 -8.83
N LEU A 469 -5.20 -19.78 -8.27
CA LEU A 469 -6.27 -19.12 -7.53
C LEU A 469 -6.64 -17.81 -8.23
N ILE A 470 -7.93 -17.56 -8.33
CA ILE A 470 -8.48 -16.34 -8.96
C ILE A 470 -9.52 -15.74 -8.02
N THR A 471 -9.53 -14.42 -7.88
CA THR A 471 -10.51 -13.70 -7.06
C THR A 471 -10.78 -12.29 -7.57
N ASP A 472 -11.98 -11.79 -7.37
CA ASP A 472 -12.32 -10.37 -7.48
C ASP A 472 -11.88 -9.55 -6.25
N GLY A 473 -11.47 -10.24 -5.16
CA GLY A 473 -10.79 -9.69 -4.01
C GLY A 473 -9.28 -9.52 -4.24
N ARG A 474 -8.49 -9.70 -3.17
CA ARG A 474 -7.02 -9.57 -3.20
C ARG A 474 -6.34 -10.79 -2.58
N PHE A 475 -5.10 -11.02 -3.02
CA PHE A 475 -4.18 -11.87 -2.29
C PHE A 475 -3.10 -11.00 -1.62
N SER A 476 -2.64 -11.44 -0.44
CA SER A 476 -1.58 -10.76 0.30
C SER A 476 -0.32 -10.59 -0.56
N GLY A 477 0.40 -9.49 -0.36
CA GLY A 477 1.72 -9.28 -0.97
C GLY A 477 2.75 -10.36 -0.65
N ALA A 478 2.50 -11.15 0.40
CA ALA A 478 3.30 -12.30 0.81
C ALA A 478 3.01 -13.59 0.03
N THR A 479 1.95 -13.63 -0.78
CA THR A 479 1.51 -14.80 -1.53
C THR A 479 2.49 -15.14 -2.66
N ARG A 480 2.62 -16.43 -2.98
CA ARG A 480 3.40 -17.00 -4.10
C ARG A 480 2.50 -17.86 -4.99
N GLY A 481 2.98 -18.14 -6.21
CA GLY A 481 2.26 -18.98 -7.18
C GLY A 481 1.24 -18.22 -8.01
N PHE A 482 0.43 -18.95 -8.79
CA PHE A 482 -0.62 -18.36 -9.63
C PHE A 482 -1.79 -17.85 -8.78
N CYS A 483 -1.60 -16.68 -8.15
CA CYS A 483 -2.65 -16.03 -7.37
C CYS A 483 -3.02 -14.71 -8.06
N ILE A 484 -4.15 -14.73 -8.77
CA ILE A 484 -4.67 -13.64 -9.58
C ILE A 484 -5.76 -12.92 -8.80
N GLY A 485 -5.50 -11.67 -8.42
CA GLY A 485 -6.46 -10.80 -7.75
C GLY A 485 -6.99 -9.68 -8.62
N HIS A 486 -7.86 -8.86 -8.04
CA HIS A 486 -8.46 -7.67 -8.66
C HIS A 486 -9.22 -7.97 -9.96
N VAL A 487 -9.74 -9.19 -10.11
CA VAL A 487 -10.51 -9.56 -11.31
C VAL A 487 -11.71 -8.64 -11.45
N GLY A 488 -11.76 -7.90 -12.53
CA GLY A 488 -12.81 -6.92 -12.80
C GLY A 488 -13.47 -7.09 -14.17
N PRO A 489 -14.77 -6.76 -14.24
CA PRO A 489 -15.70 -6.36 -13.16
C PRO A 489 -15.92 -7.45 -12.12
N GLU A 490 -16.10 -7.04 -10.84
CA GLU A 490 -16.33 -7.98 -9.74
C GLU A 490 -17.64 -8.75 -9.86
N ALA A 491 -17.76 -9.87 -9.15
CA ALA A 491 -18.94 -10.72 -9.19
C ALA A 491 -20.24 -9.99 -8.75
N ALA A 492 -20.14 -9.09 -7.78
CA ALA A 492 -21.28 -8.31 -7.29
C ALA A 492 -21.86 -7.34 -8.35
N ASP A 493 -21.05 -6.93 -9.31
CA ASP A 493 -21.47 -6.12 -10.45
C ASP A 493 -21.83 -6.98 -11.69
N GLY A 494 -21.91 -8.31 -11.52
CA GLY A 494 -22.23 -9.25 -12.59
C GLY A 494 -21.08 -9.43 -13.60
N GLY A 495 -19.82 -9.21 -13.18
CA GLY A 495 -18.65 -9.49 -14.01
C GLY A 495 -18.60 -10.95 -14.47
N PRO A 496 -17.76 -11.29 -15.48
CA PRO A 496 -17.65 -12.66 -15.98
C PRO A 496 -17.32 -13.67 -14.89
N ILE A 497 -16.58 -13.29 -13.85
CA ILE A 497 -16.24 -14.15 -12.71
C ILE A 497 -17.50 -14.65 -11.97
N ALA A 498 -18.60 -13.88 -11.95
CA ALA A 498 -19.87 -14.30 -11.36
C ALA A 498 -20.53 -15.46 -12.13
N LEU A 499 -20.18 -15.62 -13.41
CA LEU A 499 -20.79 -16.58 -14.32
C LEU A 499 -20.00 -17.88 -14.47
N VAL A 500 -18.83 -17.98 -13.81
CA VAL A 500 -18.00 -19.19 -13.82
C VAL A 500 -18.72 -20.31 -13.07
N GLU A 501 -18.76 -21.49 -13.66
CA GLU A 501 -19.29 -22.71 -13.04
C GLU A 501 -18.18 -23.77 -12.86
N ASN A 502 -18.41 -24.72 -11.94
CA ASN A 502 -17.46 -25.80 -11.72
C ASN A 502 -17.21 -26.60 -13.01
N GLY A 503 -15.94 -26.80 -13.34
CA GLY A 503 -15.51 -27.51 -14.53
C GLY A 503 -15.24 -26.62 -15.75
N ASP A 504 -15.61 -25.34 -15.75
CA ASP A 504 -15.25 -24.41 -16.82
C ASP A 504 -13.72 -24.30 -16.94
N ILE A 505 -13.22 -24.28 -18.17
CA ILE A 505 -11.78 -24.14 -18.38
C ILE A 505 -11.38 -22.67 -18.35
N ILE A 506 -10.41 -22.36 -17.49
CA ILE A 506 -9.79 -21.04 -17.42
C ILE A 506 -8.34 -21.15 -17.92
N ARG A 507 -7.95 -20.21 -18.80
CA ARG A 507 -6.59 -20.08 -19.34
C ARG A 507 -5.95 -18.80 -18.84
N ILE A 508 -4.72 -18.95 -18.34
CA ILE A 508 -3.91 -17.85 -17.81
C ILE A 508 -2.58 -17.87 -18.56
N ASP A 509 -2.19 -16.75 -19.13
CA ASP A 509 -0.88 -16.54 -19.71
C ASP A 509 -0.28 -15.23 -19.18
N ALA A 510 0.54 -15.33 -18.16
CA ALA A 510 1.20 -14.17 -17.56
C ALA A 510 2.30 -13.58 -18.47
N GLN A 511 2.80 -14.32 -19.45
CA GLN A 511 3.75 -13.79 -20.43
C GLN A 511 3.05 -12.92 -21.48
N ALA A 512 1.89 -13.37 -21.97
CA ALA A 512 1.06 -12.62 -22.90
C ALA A 512 0.21 -11.54 -22.20
N GLY A 513 0.02 -11.64 -20.87
CA GLY A 513 -0.85 -10.76 -20.09
C GLY A 513 -2.34 -11.05 -20.31
N THR A 514 -2.72 -12.34 -20.49
CA THR A 514 -4.10 -12.72 -20.75
C THR A 514 -4.69 -13.64 -19.68
N ILE A 515 -6.03 -13.52 -19.49
CA ILE A 515 -6.84 -14.41 -18.65
C ILE A 515 -8.21 -14.60 -19.28
N ASP A 516 -8.51 -15.83 -19.69
CA ASP A 516 -9.68 -16.15 -20.48
C ASP A 516 -10.51 -17.27 -19.88
N LEU A 517 -11.83 -17.13 -20.02
CA LEU A 517 -12.85 -18.13 -19.71
C LEU A 517 -13.26 -18.83 -21.01
N ASP A 518 -12.97 -20.12 -21.13
CA ASP A 518 -13.23 -20.94 -22.32
C ASP A 518 -14.67 -21.49 -22.28
N VAL A 519 -15.64 -20.58 -22.38
CA VAL A 519 -17.07 -20.86 -22.42
C VAL A 519 -17.70 -20.12 -23.59
N ALA A 520 -18.57 -20.79 -24.33
CA ALA A 520 -19.22 -20.22 -25.49
C ALA A 520 -20.03 -18.95 -25.14
N PRO A 521 -20.03 -17.90 -26.00
CA PRO A 521 -20.68 -16.63 -25.70
C PRO A 521 -22.19 -16.73 -25.43
N ASP A 522 -22.89 -17.65 -26.12
CA ASP A 522 -24.32 -17.91 -25.95
C ASP A 522 -24.61 -18.53 -24.57
N VAL A 523 -23.74 -19.43 -24.08
CA VAL A 523 -23.83 -20.01 -22.73
C VAL A 523 -23.61 -18.93 -21.68
N LEU A 524 -22.60 -18.07 -21.84
CA LEU A 524 -22.38 -16.93 -20.94
C LEU A 524 -23.55 -15.96 -20.93
N ALA A 525 -24.16 -15.69 -22.09
CA ALA A 525 -25.34 -14.83 -22.19
C ALA A 525 -26.54 -15.44 -21.44
N GLN A 526 -26.74 -16.76 -21.54
CA GLN A 526 -27.78 -17.47 -20.79
C GLN A 526 -27.54 -17.44 -19.29
N ARG A 527 -26.29 -17.71 -18.83
CA ARG A 527 -25.91 -17.61 -17.41
C ARG A 527 -26.14 -16.20 -16.88
N ARG A 528 -25.79 -15.17 -17.66
CA ARG A 528 -26.02 -13.76 -17.31
C ARG A 528 -27.49 -13.42 -17.18
N ALA A 529 -28.34 -13.94 -18.07
CA ALA A 529 -29.80 -13.74 -17.99
C ALA A 529 -30.42 -14.36 -16.74
N ASN A 530 -29.82 -15.43 -16.22
CA ASN A 530 -30.26 -16.13 -15.02
C ASN A 530 -29.56 -15.65 -13.73
N TRP A 531 -28.52 -14.82 -13.87
CA TRP A 531 -27.77 -14.34 -12.72
C TRP A 531 -28.61 -13.37 -11.88
N THR A 532 -28.75 -13.69 -10.60
CA THR A 532 -29.34 -12.80 -9.60
C THR A 532 -28.24 -12.34 -8.67
N GLY A 533 -28.03 -11.03 -8.56
CA GLY A 533 -26.99 -10.48 -7.68
C GLY A 533 -27.07 -11.02 -6.24
N ARG A 534 -25.91 -11.16 -5.60
CA ARG A 534 -25.83 -11.50 -4.18
C ARG A 534 -25.90 -10.22 -3.35
N THR A 535 -26.78 -10.18 -2.35
CA THR A 535 -26.77 -9.14 -1.32
C THR A 535 -25.61 -9.42 -0.36
N ASN A 536 -24.78 -8.44 -0.06
CA ASN A 536 -23.71 -8.60 0.93
C ASN A 536 -24.29 -8.66 2.36
N ASP A 537 -23.53 -9.25 3.27
CA ASP A 537 -23.95 -9.51 4.66
C ASP A 537 -24.01 -8.25 5.54
N TYR A 538 -23.50 -7.12 5.05
CA TYR A 538 -23.40 -5.88 5.81
C TYR A 538 -24.50 -4.89 5.37
N GLN A 539 -25.47 -4.66 6.24
CA GLN A 539 -26.64 -3.82 5.99
C GLN A 539 -26.58 -2.47 6.76
N ALA A 540 -25.49 -2.20 7.49
CA ALA A 540 -25.31 -0.97 8.27
C ALA A 540 -23.82 -0.71 8.53
N GLY A 541 -23.49 0.50 8.98
CA GLY A 541 -22.16 0.88 9.45
C GLY A 541 -21.17 1.24 8.33
N ALA A 542 -19.88 1.15 8.65
CA ALA A 542 -18.79 1.58 7.75
C ALA A 542 -18.71 0.71 6.50
N LEU A 543 -18.81 -0.61 6.64
CA LEU A 543 -18.73 -1.54 5.51
C LEU A 543 -19.90 -1.36 4.55
N TRP A 544 -21.12 -1.12 5.07
CA TRP A 544 -22.27 -0.80 4.24
C TRP A 544 -22.06 0.50 3.45
N ARG A 545 -21.65 1.60 4.13
CA ARG A 545 -21.39 2.88 3.47
C ARG A 545 -20.33 2.76 2.38
N TYR A 546 -19.29 1.99 2.64
CA TYR A 546 -18.23 1.72 1.67
C TYR A 546 -18.81 1.02 0.43
N ALA A 547 -19.55 -0.07 0.60
CA ALA A 547 -20.16 -0.83 -0.50
C ALA A 547 -21.10 0.01 -1.38
N GLN A 548 -21.78 1.03 -0.78
CA GLN A 548 -22.68 1.92 -1.54
C GLN A 548 -21.94 2.92 -2.45
N ASN A 549 -20.70 3.29 -2.09
CA ASN A 549 -19.97 4.39 -2.74
C ASN A 549 -18.74 3.92 -3.51
N VAL A 550 -18.22 2.73 -3.23
CA VAL A 550 -16.96 2.28 -3.80
C VAL A 550 -17.05 2.03 -5.30
N GLY A 551 -16.05 2.56 -6.01
CA GLY A 551 -15.80 2.33 -7.42
C GLY A 551 -15.01 1.03 -7.67
N PRO A 552 -14.76 0.70 -8.95
CA PRO A 552 -14.10 -0.53 -9.35
C PRO A 552 -12.63 -0.56 -8.94
N ALA A 553 -12.09 -1.77 -8.74
CA ALA A 553 -10.71 -2.01 -8.31
C ALA A 553 -9.68 -1.41 -9.29
N TYR A 554 -9.90 -1.49 -10.62
CA TYR A 554 -8.96 -0.96 -11.61
C TYR A 554 -8.77 0.57 -11.54
N LYS A 555 -9.70 1.29 -10.88
CA LYS A 555 -9.62 2.73 -10.57
C LYS A 555 -9.21 3.01 -9.13
N GLY A 556 -8.77 2.00 -8.39
CA GLY A 556 -8.28 2.17 -7.02
C GLY A 556 -9.30 1.89 -5.91
N ALA A 557 -10.52 1.44 -6.22
CA ALA A 557 -11.59 1.19 -5.24
C ALA A 557 -11.79 2.39 -4.29
N VAL A 558 -12.02 3.55 -4.85
CA VAL A 558 -12.23 4.83 -4.14
C VAL A 558 -13.72 5.14 -3.97
N THR A 559 -14.08 5.97 -3.00
CA THR A 559 -15.47 6.17 -2.56
C THR A 559 -16.07 7.54 -2.92
N HIS A 560 -15.36 8.38 -3.67
CA HIS A 560 -15.78 9.73 -4.08
C HIS A 560 -15.22 10.10 -5.46
N PRO A 561 -15.69 11.21 -6.10
CA PRO A 561 -15.32 11.57 -7.48
C PRO A 561 -13.85 12.01 -7.68
N GLY A 562 -13.09 12.30 -6.61
CA GLY A 562 -11.68 12.73 -6.69
C GLY A 562 -11.47 14.20 -7.03
N ALA A 563 -10.18 14.58 -7.15
CA ALA A 563 -9.78 15.97 -7.32
C ALA A 563 -10.28 16.63 -8.60
N LYS A 564 -10.58 15.87 -9.66
CA LYS A 564 -11.17 16.42 -10.90
C LYS A 564 -12.53 17.06 -10.70
N ALA A 565 -13.26 16.66 -9.67
CA ALA A 565 -14.58 17.21 -9.34
C ALA A 565 -14.50 18.36 -8.32
N GLU A 566 -13.32 18.65 -7.77
CA GLU A 566 -13.17 19.73 -6.79
C GLU A 566 -13.39 21.11 -7.42
N THR A 567 -14.20 21.91 -6.77
CA THR A 567 -14.39 23.35 -7.10
C THR A 567 -13.69 24.26 -6.09
N HIS A 568 -13.29 23.73 -4.94
CA HIS A 568 -12.59 24.43 -3.86
C HIS A 568 -11.47 23.59 -3.29
N ILE A 569 -10.23 24.04 -3.44
CA ILE A 569 -9.07 23.43 -2.83
C ILE A 569 -8.87 24.04 -1.45
N TYR A 570 -8.73 23.22 -0.41
CA TYR A 570 -8.59 23.68 0.97
C TYR A 570 -7.41 24.65 1.15
N ALA A 571 -6.28 24.39 0.50
CA ALA A 571 -5.09 25.21 0.61
C ALA A 571 -5.26 26.65 0.07
N ASP A 572 -6.31 26.92 -0.69
CA ASP A 572 -6.58 28.21 -1.32
C ASP A 572 -7.68 29.02 -0.58
N ILE A 573 -8.20 28.50 0.54
CA ILE A 573 -9.22 29.16 1.37
C ILE A 573 -8.67 30.41 2.06
#